data_cc21d676da84958f1e00812c774ed80f
#
_entry.id   cc21d676da84958f1e00812c774ed80f
#
_cell.length_a   1.000
_cell.length_b   1.000
_cell.length_c   1.000
_cell.angle_alpha   90.00
_cell.angle_beta   90.00
_cell.angle_gamma   90.00
#
_symmetry.space_group_name_H-M   'P 1'
#
loop_
_entity.id
_entity.type
_entity.pdbx_description
1 polymer ?
#
loop_
_entity_poly.entity_id
_entity_poly.type
_entity_poly.pdbx_seq_one_letter_code
_entity_poly.pdbx_strand_id
1 'polypeptide(L)'
;MSLIADARILFHMLTAKASVGADHQERLEAFYRGQRDAYDDFRRRLLHGRERMMQALPLPEHEGSLMDMGGGTGSNLEALGSRINSLNRVEIVDLCQSLLEVARERVKSNSWSNVTAICADAIKYQPEAAPDAITFSYSLTMIPDWYAAIDHAYKILKPGGVIGIVDFYVARKWPDKGRKKHSGFTRGFWPAWFSYDNVFLSPDHLPYLSRKFHPITVEEWRGSVPYMPGLRVPYYIFIGRKLA
;
A
#
# COMPACT_ATOMS: atom_id res chain seq x y z
N MET A 1 -6.25 9.27 22.35
CA MET A 1 -5.80 10.53 21.71
C MET A 1 -7.01 11.28 21.22
N SER A 2 -6.97 12.61 21.24
CA SER A 2 -8.17 13.44 21.18
C SER A 2 -8.70 13.63 19.77
N LEU A 3 -10.03 13.73 19.63
CA LEU A 3 -10.78 14.19 18.44
C LEU A 3 -10.15 15.45 17.80
N ILE A 4 -9.41 16.24 18.56
CA ILE A 4 -8.71 17.45 18.12
C ILE A 4 -7.50 17.10 17.22
N ALA A 5 -6.76 16.01 17.51
CA ALA A 5 -5.63 15.58 16.67
C ALA A 5 -6.14 15.03 15.33
N ASP A 6 -7.22 14.26 15.36
CA ASP A 6 -7.85 13.73 14.14
C ASP A 6 -8.46 14.85 13.29
N ALA A 7 -9.09 15.84 13.91
CA ALA A 7 -9.61 17.03 13.24
C ALA A 7 -8.50 17.89 12.60
N ARG A 8 -7.33 17.98 13.24
CA ARG A 8 -6.18 18.72 12.72
C ARG A 8 -5.56 18.02 11.50
N ILE A 9 -5.47 16.68 11.53
CA ILE A 9 -5.02 15.88 10.39
C ILE A 9 -6.02 16.02 9.24
N LEU A 10 -7.32 15.88 9.51
CA LEU A 10 -8.39 16.06 8.52
C LEU A 10 -8.37 17.47 7.91
N PHE A 11 -8.19 18.51 8.74
CA PHE A 11 -8.09 19.89 8.26
C PHE A 11 -6.84 20.08 7.36
N HIS A 12 -5.72 19.46 7.72
CA HIS A 12 -4.50 19.52 6.91
C HIS A 12 -4.67 18.76 5.58
N MET A 13 -5.33 17.61 5.58
CA MET A 13 -5.69 16.85 4.39
C MET A 13 -6.60 17.69 3.46
N LEU A 14 -7.60 18.39 4.00
CA LEU A 14 -8.52 19.23 3.23
C LEU A 14 -7.92 20.57 2.76
N THR A 15 -6.85 21.06 3.39
CA THR A 15 -6.25 22.37 3.09
C THR A 15 -4.90 22.29 2.38
N ALA A 16 -4.26 21.12 2.34
CA ALA A 16 -3.04 20.90 1.57
C ALA A 16 -3.36 21.01 0.06
N LYS A 17 -3.38 22.24 -0.46
CA LYS A 17 -3.47 22.50 -1.91
C LYS A 17 -2.28 21.82 -2.58
N ALA A 18 -2.56 20.83 -3.43
CA ALA A 18 -1.60 20.37 -4.40
C ALA A 18 -1.13 21.59 -5.20
N SER A 19 0.16 21.91 -5.15
CA SER A 19 0.72 22.97 -5.96
C SER A 19 0.49 22.64 -7.43
N VAL A 20 -0.27 23.49 -8.11
CA VAL A 20 -0.52 23.35 -9.54
C VAL A 20 0.83 23.43 -10.26
N GLY A 21 1.22 22.34 -10.96
CA GLY A 21 2.50 22.26 -11.69
C GLY A 21 3.61 21.46 -11.02
N ALA A 22 3.47 21.06 -9.75
CA ALA A 22 4.42 20.16 -9.10
C ALA A 22 4.37 18.74 -9.70
N ASP A 23 5.51 18.08 -9.77
CA ASP A 23 5.56 16.69 -10.18
C ASP A 23 4.95 15.76 -9.09
N HIS A 24 4.87 14.46 -9.39
CA HIS A 24 4.25 13.50 -8.47
C HIS A 24 5.04 13.38 -7.15
N GLN A 25 6.35 13.41 -7.21
CA GLN A 25 7.24 13.33 -6.05
C GLN A 25 7.10 14.57 -5.16
N GLU A 26 7.11 15.76 -5.74
CA GLU A 26 6.94 17.03 -5.00
C GLU A 26 5.60 17.10 -4.27
N ARG A 27 4.52 16.59 -4.90
CA ARG A 27 3.19 16.51 -4.26
C ARG A 27 3.18 15.55 -3.05
N LEU A 28 3.81 14.39 -3.17
CA LEU A 28 3.95 13.43 -2.07
C LEU A 28 4.77 14.03 -0.91
N GLU A 29 5.91 14.65 -1.20
CA GLU A 29 6.74 15.29 -0.18
C GLU A 29 5.99 16.41 0.55
N ALA A 30 5.27 17.27 -0.17
CA ALA A 30 4.48 18.35 0.43
C ALA A 30 3.36 17.82 1.34
N PHE A 31 2.70 16.73 0.93
CA PHE A 31 1.64 16.08 1.68
C PHE A 31 2.15 15.46 2.99
N TYR A 32 3.32 14.80 2.96
CA TYR A 32 3.83 14.04 4.10
C TYR A 32 4.71 14.82 5.08
N ARG A 33 5.36 15.91 4.64
CA ARG A 33 6.30 16.71 5.46
C ARG A 33 5.71 17.23 6.76
N GLY A 34 4.40 17.50 6.82
CA GLY A 34 3.73 18.06 8.00
C GLY A 34 3.13 17.04 8.98
N GLN A 35 3.26 15.73 8.72
CA GLN A 35 2.50 14.69 9.43
C GLN A 35 3.34 13.62 10.14
N ARG A 36 4.67 13.79 10.20
CA ARG A 36 5.64 12.74 10.61
C ARG A 36 5.25 11.97 11.89
N ASP A 37 4.93 12.66 12.98
CA ASP A 37 4.81 12.04 14.31
C ASP A 37 3.41 11.42 14.59
N ALA A 38 2.34 11.95 13.99
CA ALA A 38 0.97 11.48 14.18
C ALA A 38 0.51 10.54 13.03
N TYR A 39 1.32 10.41 11.98
CA TYR A 39 0.97 9.76 10.73
C TYR A 39 0.75 8.25 10.86
N ASP A 40 1.69 7.55 11.48
CA ASP A 40 1.61 6.09 11.60
C ASP A 40 0.43 5.65 12.49
N ASP A 41 0.10 6.41 13.53
CA ASP A 41 -1.01 6.07 14.42
C ASP A 41 -2.37 6.31 13.77
N PHE A 42 -2.52 7.42 13.02
CA PHE A 42 -3.73 7.66 12.23
C PHE A 42 -3.88 6.60 11.14
N ARG A 43 -2.82 6.29 10.41
CA ARG A 43 -2.82 5.25 9.36
C ARG A 43 -3.13 3.87 9.92
N ARG A 44 -2.63 3.52 11.10
CA ARG A 44 -2.94 2.22 11.74
C ARG A 44 -4.43 2.04 11.97
N ARG A 45 -5.16 3.12 12.30
CA ARG A 45 -6.61 3.10 12.51
C ARG A 45 -7.43 3.14 11.22
N LEU A 46 -6.90 3.71 10.15
CA LEU A 46 -7.58 3.85 8.85
C LEU A 46 -7.27 2.71 7.88
N LEU A 47 -6.00 2.28 7.81
CA LEU A 47 -5.50 1.34 6.80
C LEU A 47 -5.61 -0.09 7.32
N HIS A 48 -6.80 -0.65 7.21
CA HIS A 48 -7.13 -2.00 7.67
C HIS A 48 -6.49 -3.09 6.81
N GLY A 49 -6.27 -4.27 7.41
CA GLY A 49 -5.85 -5.48 6.69
C GLY A 49 -4.37 -5.58 6.34
N ARG A 50 -3.55 -4.55 6.61
CA ARG A 50 -2.11 -4.56 6.33
C ARG A 50 -1.39 -5.70 7.05
N GLU A 51 -1.59 -5.80 8.35
CA GLU A 51 -1.01 -6.85 9.17
C GLU A 51 -1.45 -8.24 8.68
N ARG A 52 -2.76 -8.42 8.43
CA ARG A 52 -3.32 -9.67 7.91
C ARG A 52 -2.69 -10.08 6.57
N MET A 53 -2.52 -9.13 5.65
CA MET A 53 -1.88 -9.38 4.35
C MET A 53 -0.43 -9.81 4.53
N MET A 54 0.36 -9.09 5.33
CA MET A 54 1.77 -9.38 5.57
C MET A 54 1.97 -10.74 6.26
N GLN A 55 1.12 -11.07 7.24
CA GLN A 55 1.17 -12.37 7.94
C GLN A 55 0.79 -13.53 7.03
N ALA A 56 -0.18 -13.33 6.12
CA ALA A 56 -0.64 -14.35 5.19
C ALA A 56 0.26 -14.53 3.95
N LEU A 57 1.26 -13.64 3.74
CA LEU A 57 2.15 -13.70 2.59
C LEU A 57 3.01 -14.98 2.63
N PRO A 58 2.94 -15.85 1.60
CA PRO A 58 3.73 -17.09 1.56
C PRO A 58 5.17 -16.77 1.16
N LEU A 59 5.98 -16.39 2.14
CA LEU A 59 7.41 -16.15 1.99
C LEU A 59 8.19 -17.46 2.12
N PRO A 60 9.36 -17.59 1.45
CA PRO A 60 10.31 -18.67 1.73
C PRO A 60 10.70 -18.67 3.23
N GLU A 61 10.87 -19.85 3.80
CA GLU A 61 11.27 -20.00 5.22
C GLU A 61 12.66 -19.46 5.49
N HIS A 62 13.56 -19.57 4.49
CA HIS A 62 14.95 -19.12 4.55
C HIS A 62 15.34 -18.46 3.22
N GLU A 63 16.28 -17.52 3.30
CA GLU A 63 16.95 -16.90 2.14
C GLU A 63 16.01 -16.20 1.13
N GLY A 64 14.78 -15.90 1.54
CA GLY A 64 13.83 -15.18 0.70
C GLY A 64 14.15 -13.70 0.58
N SER A 65 13.55 -13.06 -0.41
CA SER A 65 13.61 -11.61 -0.60
C SER A 65 12.24 -10.99 -0.75
N LEU A 66 12.05 -9.83 -0.11
CA LEU A 66 10.80 -9.07 -0.12
C LEU A 66 11.06 -7.63 -0.58
N MET A 67 10.17 -7.11 -1.41
CA MET A 67 10.17 -5.71 -1.82
C MET A 67 8.82 -5.08 -1.50
N ASP A 68 8.80 -4.04 -0.66
CA ASP A 68 7.59 -3.27 -0.30
C ASP A 68 7.54 -1.99 -1.15
N MET A 69 6.71 -2.00 -2.19
CA MET A 69 6.56 -0.92 -3.17
C MET A 69 5.58 0.14 -2.70
N GLY A 70 6.04 1.40 -2.60
CA GLY A 70 5.32 2.45 -1.90
C GLY A 70 5.26 2.15 -0.39
N GLY A 71 6.36 1.63 0.16
CA GLY A 71 6.44 1.14 1.53
C GLY A 71 6.47 2.25 2.61
N GLY A 72 6.68 3.50 2.20
CA GLY A 72 6.61 4.68 3.06
C GLY A 72 7.57 4.58 4.25
N THR A 73 7.02 4.63 5.47
CA THR A 73 7.77 4.53 6.73
C THR A 73 8.25 3.11 7.08
N GLY A 74 7.97 2.12 6.24
CA GLY A 74 8.32 0.73 6.49
C GLY A 74 7.53 0.06 7.62
N SER A 75 6.46 0.69 8.13
CA SER A 75 5.67 0.17 9.26
C SER A 75 4.99 -1.17 8.97
N ASN A 76 4.77 -1.52 7.68
CA ASN A 76 4.21 -2.81 7.29
C ASN A 76 5.08 -4.00 7.69
N LEU A 77 6.42 -3.79 7.67
CA LEU A 77 7.39 -4.86 7.95
C LEU A 77 7.31 -5.37 9.38
N GLU A 78 6.84 -4.55 10.32
CA GLU A 78 6.64 -4.96 11.73
C GLU A 78 5.68 -6.15 11.84
N ALA A 79 4.71 -6.27 10.93
CA ALA A 79 3.75 -7.36 10.90
C ALA A 79 4.35 -8.73 10.52
N LEU A 80 5.56 -8.75 9.97
CA LEU A 80 6.31 -9.99 9.71
C LEU A 80 6.84 -10.63 11.00
N GLY A 81 7.00 -9.85 12.09
CA GLY A 81 7.59 -10.34 13.33
C GLY A 81 8.99 -10.94 13.10
N SER A 82 9.26 -12.12 13.67
CA SER A 82 10.56 -12.80 13.50
C SER A 82 10.84 -13.26 12.07
N ARG A 83 9.83 -13.39 11.21
CA ARG A 83 10.00 -13.81 9.81
C ARG A 83 10.89 -12.85 9.01
N ILE A 84 10.96 -11.57 9.39
CA ILE A 84 11.83 -10.60 8.71
C ILE A 84 13.31 -11.02 8.80
N ASN A 85 13.71 -11.63 9.90
CA ASN A 85 15.10 -12.02 10.15
C ASN A 85 15.53 -13.28 9.35
N SER A 86 14.57 -14.05 8.83
CA SER A 86 14.86 -15.20 7.96
C SER A 86 15.00 -14.83 6.48
N LEU A 87 14.71 -13.57 6.13
CA LEU A 87 14.89 -13.08 4.77
C LEU A 87 16.31 -12.56 4.56
N ASN A 88 16.86 -12.84 3.38
CA ASN A 88 18.20 -12.34 3.02
C ASN A 88 18.17 -10.85 2.67
N ARG A 89 17.11 -10.40 2.04
CA ARG A 89 16.98 -9.02 1.56
C ARG A 89 15.55 -8.54 1.64
N VAL A 90 15.38 -7.36 2.24
CA VAL A 90 14.11 -6.63 2.25
C VAL A 90 14.36 -5.21 1.75
N GLU A 91 13.60 -4.77 0.77
CA GLU A 91 13.71 -3.44 0.19
C GLU A 91 12.41 -2.66 0.40
N ILE A 92 12.51 -1.49 1.03
CA ILE A 92 11.42 -0.50 1.12
C ILE A 92 11.66 0.49 -0.02
N VAL A 93 10.81 0.47 -1.04
CA VAL A 93 10.92 1.36 -2.20
C VAL A 93 9.82 2.40 -2.13
N ASP A 94 10.18 3.68 -2.09
CA ASP A 94 9.22 4.80 -2.08
C ASP A 94 9.81 6.04 -2.76
N LEU A 95 8.95 6.90 -3.31
CA LEU A 95 9.36 8.19 -3.89
C LEU A 95 9.58 9.27 -2.83
N CYS A 96 8.94 9.14 -1.66
CA CYS A 96 8.92 10.16 -0.62
C CYS A 96 10.13 10.02 0.30
N GLN A 97 11.13 10.87 0.12
CA GLN A 97 12.37 10.86 0.90
C GLN A 97 12.11 11.07 2.41
N SER A 98 11.16 11.94 2.76
CA SER A 98 10.82 12.22 4.16
C SER A 98 10.23 11.00 4.88
N LEU A 99 9.46 10.15 4.19
CA LEU A 99 8.97 8.88 4.75
C LEU A 99 10.11 7.85 4.88
N LEU A 100 11.03 7.80 3.90
CA LEU A 100 12.17 6.91 3.93
C LEU A 100 13.18 7.24 5.03
N GLU A 101 13.27 8.51 5.46
CA GLU A 101 14.04 8.87 6.66
C GLU A 101 13.47 8.17 7.91
N VAL A 102 12.14 8.19 8.10
CA VAL A 102 11.47 7.46 9.17
C VAL A 102 11.67 5.95 9.03
N ALA A 103 11.64 5.42 7.80
CA ALA A 103 11.92 4.02 7.55
C ALA A 103 13.34 3.64 7.97
N ARG A 104 14.35 4.46 7.67
CA ARG A 104 15.75 4.21 8.08
C ARG A 104 15.91 4.24 9.60
N GLU A 105 15.24 5.17 10.30
CA GLU A 105 15.21 5.21 11.76
C GLU A 105 14.57 3.93 12.34
N ARG A 106 13.46 3.46 11.74
CA ARG A 106 12.78 2.21 12.10
C ARG A 106 13.68 0.99 11.88
N VAL A 107 14.35 0.89 10.74
CA VAL A 107 15.32 -0.17 10.42
C VAL A 107 16.41 -0.23 11.50
N LYS A 108 16.97 0.92 11.87
CA LYS A 108 18.00 1.02 12.91
C LYS A 108 17.47 0.62 14.29
N SER A 109 16.31 1.12 14.69
CA SER A 109 15.72 0.85 16.01
C SER A 109 15.32 -0.62 16.21
N ASN A 110 14.92 -1.30 15.13
CA ASN A 110 14.60 -2.74 15.14
C ASN A 110 15.81 -3.64 14.85
N SER A 111 16.99 -3.06 14.63
CA SER A 111 18.22 -3.81 14.28
C SER A 111 18.06 -4.71 13.06
N TRP A 112 17.29 -4.28 12.05
CA TRP A 112 17.06 -5.03 10.80
C TRP A 112 18.25 -4.84 9.84
N SER A 113 19.25 -5.70 9.93
CA SER A 113 20.47 -5.60 9.12
C SER A 113 20.27 -5.94 7.62
N ASN A 114 19.17 -6.63 7.30
CA ASN A 114 18.80 -7.09 5.95
C ASN A 114 17.79 -6.19 5.24
N VAL A 115 17.42 -5.03 5.85
CA VAL A 115 16.41 -4.11 5.30
C VAL A 115 17.08 -2.84 4.79
N THR A 116 16.75 -2.44 3.56
CA THR A 116 17.24 -1.21 2.92
C THR A 116 16.10 -0.32 2.47
N ALA A 117 16.19 0.99 2.72
CA ALA A 117 15.22 2.00 2.29
C ALA A 117 15.75 2.76 1.06
N ILE A 118 15.04 2.66 -0.07
CA ILE A 118 15.46 3.09 -1.41
C ILE A 118 14.50 4.15 -1.94
N CYS A 119 15.03 5.32 -2.28
CA CYS A 119 14.26 6.39 -2.93
C CYS A 119 14.21 6.12 -4.43
N ALA A 120 13.09 5.57 -4.90
CA ALA A 120 12.90 5.26 -6.31
C ALA A 120 11.41 5.17 -6.68
N ASP A 121 11.14 5.33 -7.98
CA ASP A 121 9.83 5.15 -8.56
C ASP A 121 9.49 3.65 -8.68
N ALA A 122 8.40 3.21 -8.06
CA ALA A 122 7.93 1.84 -8.08
C ALA A 122 7.70 1.28 -9.52
N ILE A 123 7.47 2.17 -10.50
CA ILE A 123 7.29 1.78 -11.91
C ILE A 123 8.62 1.52 -12.62
N LYS A 124 9.72 2.10 -12.12
CA LYS A 124 11.02 2.11 -12.83
C LYS A 124 12.13 1.37 -12.09
N TYR A 125 11.99 1.19 -10.78
CA TYR A 125 13.04 0.61 -9.96
C TYR A 125 13.40 -0.81 -10.41
N GLN A 126 14.69 -1.05 -10.65
CA GLN A 126 15.21 -2.37 -11.01
C GLN A 126 16.06 -2.89 -9.85
N PRO A 127 15.63 -3.98 -9.18
CA PRO A 127 16.43 -4.61 -8.13
C PRO A 127 17.65 -5.32 -8.72
N GLU A 128 18.71 -5.47 -7.92
CA GLU A 128 19.90 -6.24 -8.31
C GLU A 128 19.59 -7.71 -8.61
N ALA A 129 18.62 -8.28 -7.90
CA ALA A 129 18.12 -9.63 -8.14
C ALA A 129 16.61 -9.66 -7.99
N ALA A 130 15.93 -10.49 -8.79
CA ALA A 130 14.48 -10.65 -8.74
C ALA A 130 14.01 -11.04 -7.33
N PRO A 131 12.99 -10.36 -6.75
CA PRO A 131 12.46 -10.69 -5.43
C PRO A 131 11.56 -11.94 -5.47
N ASP A 132 11.48 -12.64 -4.33
CA ASP A 132 10.55 -13.76 -4.12
C ASP A 132 9.12 -13.25 -3.83
N ALA A 133 9.03 -12.07 -3.23
CA ALA A 133 7.74 -11.43 -2.95
C ALA A 133 7.80 -9.92 -3.19
N ILE A 134 6.68 -9.36 -3.66
CA ILE A 134 6.45 -7.92 -3.78
C ILE A 134 5.16 -7.58 -3.05
N THR A 135 5.15 -6.46 -2.30
CA THR A 135 3.95 -5.95 -1.64
C THR A 135 3.61 -4.53 -2.08
N PHE A 136 2.32 -4.23 -2.12
CA PHE A 136 1.75 -2.88 -2.21
C PHE A 136 0.73 -2.72 -1.09
N SER A 137 0.92 -1.73 -0.24
CA SER A 137 0.06 -1.51 0.91
C SER A 137 -0.45 -0.08 0.95
N TYR A 138 -1.67 0.11 0.45
CA TYR A 138 -2.30 1.42 0.28
C TYR A 138 -1.44 2.38 -0.54
N SER A 139 -0.80 1.86 -1.56
CA SER A 139 0.06 2.60 -2.47
C SER A 139 -0.44 2.63 -3.91
N LEU A 140 -1.14 1.60 -4.38
CA LEU A 140 -1.68 1.59 -5.76
C LEU A 140 -2.70 2.70 -6.00
N THR A 141 -3.54 3.02 -5.00
CA THR A 141 -4.49 4.15 -5.09
C THR A 141 -3.81 5.51 -5.13
N MET A 142 -2.52 5.61 -4.81
CA MET A 142 -1.71 6.82 -4.87
C MET A 142 -0.77 6.87 -6.08
N ILE A 143 -0.55 5.74 -6.77
CA ILE A 143 0.26 5.67 -8.00
C ILE A 143 -0.66 5.97 -9.20
N PRO A 144 -0.44 7.07 -9.96
CA PRO A 144 -1.32 7.44 -11.07
C PRO A 144 -1.42 6.35 -12.14
N ASP A 145 -0.29 5.76 -12.52
CA ASP A 145 -0.22 4.63 -13.46
C ASP A 145 -0.03 3.31 -12.69
N TRP A 146 -1.05 2.94 -11.91
CA TRP A 146 -1.03 1.69 -11.15
C TRP A 146 -0.98 0.43 -12.02
N TYR A 147 -1.46 0.49 -13.28
CA TYR A 147 -1.30 -0.61 -14.24
C TYR A 147 0.17 -0.88 -14.52
N ALA A 148 0.92 0.19 -14.84
CA ALA A 148 2.36 0.07 -15.06
C ALA A 148 3.09 -0.43 -13.81
N ALA A 149 2.68 -0.01 -12.60
CA ALA A 149 3.26 -0.50 -11.36
C ALA A 149 3.05 -2.02 -11.18
N ILE A 150 1.84 -2.53 -11.45
CA ILE A 150 1.55 -3.96 -11.38
C ILE A 150 2.30 -4.73 -12.49
N ASP A 151 2.37 -4.18 -13.70
CA ASP A 151 3.09 -4.78 -14.82
C ASP A 151 4.57 -4.87 -14.54
N HIS A 152 5.13 -3.80 -13.99
CA HIS A 152 6.52 -3.76 -13.59
C HIS A 152 6.82 -4.78 -12.47
N ALA A 153 5.99 -4.81 -11.42
CA ALA A 153 6.11 -5.81 -10.36
C ALA A 153 6.04 -7.24 -10.91
N TYR A 154 5.12 -7.53 -11.83
CA TYR A 154 5.07 -8.83 -12.50
C TYR A 154 6.37 -9.14 -13.25
N LYS A 155 6.94 -8.17 -13.95
CA LYS A 155 8.16 -8.34 -14.75
C LYS A 155 9.35 -8.69 -13.87
N ILE A 156 9.57 -7.95 -12.77
CA ILE A 156 10.76 -8.11 -11.91
C ILE A 156 10.64 -9.25 -10.89
N LEU A 157 9.41 -9.69 -10.57
CA LEU A 157 9.16 -10.81 -9.65
C LEU A 157 9.69 -12.12 -10.22
N LYS A 158 10.32 -12.98 -9.39
CA LYS A 158 10.73 -14.33 -9.79
C LYS A 158 9.58 -15.13 -10.38
N PRO A 159 9.80 -16.05 -11.33
CA PRO A 159 8.85 -17.10 -11.66
C PRO A 159 8.45 -17.87 -10.39
N GLY A 160 7.15 -18.11 -10.17
CA GLY A 160 6.63 -18.70 -8.94
C GLY A 160 6.59 -17.77 -7.72
N GLY A 161 7.15 -16.56 -7.82
CA GLY A 161 7.10 -15.54 -6.77
C GLY A 161 5.68 -15.03 -6.51
N VAL A 162 5.50 -14.30 -5.41
CA VAL A 162 4.18 -13.87 -4.95
C VAL A 162 4.05 -12.37 -4.88
N ILE A 163 2.84 -11.86 -5.15
CA ILE A 163 2.46 -10.47 -4.90
C ILE A 163 1.42 -10.42 -3.80
N GLY A 164 1.59 -9.50 -2.84
CA GLY A 164 0.61 -9.20 -1.79
C GLY A 164 0.14 -7.76 -1.89
N ILE A 165 -1.17 -7.55 -1.92
CA ILE A 165 -1.73 -6.20 -2.05
C ILE A 165 -2.87 -6.02 -1.06
N VAL A 166 -2.86 -4.88 -0.38
CA VAL A 166 -4.01 -4.39 0.38
C VAL A 166 -4.23 -2.94 0.00
N ASP A 167 -5.45 -2.60 -0.42
CA ASP A 167 -5.76 -1.22 -0.81
C ASP A 167 -7.27 -0.93 -0.76
N PHE A 168 -7.62 0.36 -0.76
CA PHE A 168 -8.98 0.80 -0.96
C PHE A 168 -9.45 0.53 -2.38
N TYR A 169 -10.75 0.28 -2.55
CA TYR A 169 -11.33 0.07 -3.87
C TYR A 169 -12.82 0.33 -3.87
N VAL A 170 -13.39 0.39 -5.07
CA VAL A 170 -14.82 0.24 -5.28
C VAL A 170 -15.07 -0.89 -6.27
N ALA A 171 -16.16 -1.65 -6.11
CA ALA A 171 -16.50 -2.71 -7.04
C ALA A 171 -17.00 -2.12 -8.36
N ARG A 172 -16.77 -2.81 -9.48
CA ARG A 172 -17.44 -2.54 -10.75
C ARG A 172 -18.97 -2.57 -10.58
N LYS A 173 -19.71 -1.90 -11.46
CA LYS A 173 -21.19 -1.95 -11.46
C LYS A 173 -21.69 -3.39 -11.60
N TRP A 174 -21.00 -4.18 -12.40
CA TRP A 174 -21.24 -5.58 -12.66
C TRP A 174 -19.95 -6.35 -12.31
N PRO A 175 -19.76 -6.71 -11.03
CA PRO A 175 -18.58 -7.46 -10.62
C PRO A 175 -18.67 -8.92 -11.09
N ASP A 176 -17.52 -9.58 -11.18
CA ASP A 176 -17.44 -11.00 -11.49
C ASP A 176 -18.18 -11.85 -10.44
N LYS A 177 -18.60 -13.06 -10.83
CA LYS A 177 -19.31 -13.98 -9.94
C LYS A 177 -18.46 -14.27 -8.69
N GLY A 178 -19.10 -14.15 -7.53
CA GLY A 178 -18.44 -14.37 -6.22
C GLY A 178 -17.75 -13.13 -5.64
N ARG A 179 -17.72 -12.00 -6.36
CA ARG A 179 -17.18 -10.72 -5.86
C ARG A 179 -18.24 -9.85 -5.20
N LYS A 180 -17.81 -8.99 -4.26
CA LYS A 180 -18.70 -8.07 -3.56
C LYS A 180 -19.30 -7.03 -4.51
N LYS A 181 -20.60 -6.77 -4.35
CA LYS A 181 -21.29 -5.68 -5.04
C LYS A 181 -21.39 -4.49 -4.11
N HIS A 182 -21.02 -3.31 -4.61
CA HIS A 182 -21.17 -2.05 -3.89
C HIS A 182 -22.40 -1.28 -4.36
N SER A 183 -23.05 -0.57 -3.44
CA SER A 183 -24.15 0.35 -3.78
C SER A 183 -23.68 1.51 -4.65
N GLY A 184 -24.59 2.17 -5.35
CA GLY A 184 -24.28 3.38 -6.11
C GLY A 184 -23.67 4.47 -5.25
N PHE A 185 -24.18 4.64 -4.02
CA PHE A 185 -23.62 5.56 -3.02
C PHE A 185 -22.15 5.22 -2.71
N THR A 186 -21.83 3.98 -2.35
CA THR A 186 -20.45 3.54 -2.05
C THR A 186 -19.51 3.81 -3.22
N ARG A 187 -19.96 3.56 -4.47
CA ARG A 187 -19.16 3.72 -5.69
C ARG A 187 -18.96 5.19 -6.11
N GLY A 188 -19.83 6.10 -5.69
CA GLY A 188 -19.69 7.53 -5.94
C GLY A 188 -19.01 8.27 -4.80
N PHE A 189 -19.46 8.02 -3.56
CA PHE A 189 -19.03 8.77 -2.38
C PHE A 189 -17.53 8.57 -2.08
N TRP A 190 -17.06 7.32 -1.96
CA TRP A 190 -15.67 7.08 -1.55
C TRP A 190 -14.64 7.56 -2.57
N PRO A 191 -14.78 7.34 -3.90
CA PRO A 191 -13.85 7.94 -4.86
C PRO A 191 -13.84 9.46 -4.82
N ALA A 192 -14.99 10.11 -4.70
CA ALA A 192 -15.06 11.57 -4.57
C ALA A 192 -14.39 12.05 -3.28
N TRP A 193 -14.65 11.40 -2.15
CA TRP A 193 -14.07 11.76 -0.86
C TRP A 193 -12.54 11.65 -0.87
N PHE A 194 -12.00 10.51 -1.28
CA PHE A 194 -10.57 10.24 -1.25
C PHE A 194 -9.78 10.97 -2.35
N SER A 195 -10.43 11.42 -3.42
CA SER A 195 -9.78 12.19 -4.47
C SER A 195 -9.20 13.53 -3.97
N TYR A 196 -9.76 14.09 -2.89
CA TYR A 196 -9.22 15.29 -2.25
C TYR A 196 -7.82 15.05 -1.64
N ASP A 197 -7.52 13.81 -1.26
CA ASP A 197 -6.25 13.39 -0.66
C ASP A 197 -5.31 12.73 -1.71
N ASN A 198 -5.60 12.89 -3.01
CA ASN A 198 -4.89 12.22 -4.11
C ASN A 198 -4.88 10.68 -4.00
N VAL A 199 -5.92 10.11 -3.38
CA VAL A 199 -6.15 8.66 -3.29
C VAL A 199 -7.29 8.29 -4.24
N PHE A 200 -6.97 7.54 -5.30
CA PHE A 200 -7.91 7.24 -6.39
C PHE A 200 -8.35 5.77 -6.35
N LEU A 201 -9.53 5.53 -5.77
CA LEU A 201 -10.12 4.20 -5.67
C LEU A 201 -10.51 3.68 -7.06
N SER A 202 -9.95 2.55 -7.46
CA SER A 202 -10.23 1.94 -8.77
C SER A 202 -11.15 0.72 -8.64
N PRO A 203 -12.12 0.55 -9.56
CA PRO A 203 -12.89 -0.68 -9.68
C PRO A 203 -12.10 -1.81 -10.38
N ASP A 204 -10.93 -1.49 -10.93
CA ASP A 204 -10.22 -2.37 -11.85
C ASP A 204 -9.00 -3.07 -11.25
N HIS A 205 -8.57 -2.71 -10.02
CA HIS A 205 -7.45 -3.38 -9.34
C HIS A 205 -7.64 -4.90 -9.28
N LEU A 206 -8.72 -5.38 -8.64
CA LEU A 206 -8.96 -6.82 -8.47
C LEU A 206 -9.13 -7.58 -9.79
N PRO A 207 -9.91 -7.09 -10.78
CA PRO A 207 -10.00 -7.75 -12.08
C PRO A 207 -8.66 -7.83 -12.80
N TYR A 208 -7.84 -6.78 -12.74
CA TYR A 208 -6.53 -6.77 -13.38
C TYR A 208 -5.56 -7.74 -12.71
N LEU A 209 -5.48 -7.70 -11.40
CA LEU A 209 -4.65 -8.62 -10.60
C LEU A 209 -5.02 -10.08 -10.83
N SER A 210 -6.32 -10.41 -10.84
CA SER A 210 -6.81 -11.77 -11.02
C SER A 210 -6.54 -12.33 -12.43
N ARG A 211 -6.33 -11.46 -13.43
CA ARG A 211 -5.92 -11.86 -14.79
C ARG A 211 -4.40 -12.05 -14.90
N LYS A 212 -3.64 -11.28 -14.13
CA LYS A 212 -2.18 -11.25 -14.23
C LYS A 212 -1.52 -12.32 -13.37
N PHE A 213 -2.06 -12.60 -12.21
CA PHE A 213 -1.55 -13.54 -11.24
C PHE A 213 -2.55 -14.67 -10.98
N HIS A 214 -2.05 -15.84 -10.64
CA HIS A 214 -2.89 -16.90 -10.11
C HIS A 214 -3.30 -16.56 -8.67
N PRO A 215 -4.60 -16.30 -8.37
CA PRO A 215 -5.03 -15.89 -7.04
C PRO A 215 -4.84 -17.02 -6.01
N ILE A 216 -4.18 -16.70 -4.89
CA ILE A 216 -4.06 -17.55 -3.70
C ILE A 216 -5.13 -17.12 -2.68
N THR A 217 -5.22 -15.81 -2.43
CA THR A 217 -6.18 -15.23 -1.50
C THR A 217 -6.80 -13.99 -2.12
N VAL A 218 -8.12 -13.87 -2.06
CA VAL A 218 -8.83 -12.65 -2.43
C VAL A 218 -9.93 -12.41 -1.41
N GLU A 219 -9.74 -11.39 -0.60
CA GLU A 219 -10.66 -10.99 0.44
C GLU A 219 -11.13 -9.56 0.18
N GLU A 220 -12.41 -9.32 0.42
CA GLU A 220 -13.03 -8.00 0.25
C GLU A 220 -13.75 -7.63 1.56
N TRP A 221 -13.35 -6.51 2.15
CA TRP A 221 -13.78 -6.08 3.47
C TRP A 221 -14.28 -4.64 3.48
N ARG A 222 -14.76 -4.20 4.65
CA ARG A 222 -15.09 -2.80 4.93
C ARG A 222 -14.51 -2.39 6.27
N GLY A 223 -13.63 -1.38 6.26
CA GLY A 223 -13.00 -0.82 7.44
C GLY A 223 -13.73 0.43 7.96
N SER A 224 -13.70 0.66 9.26
CA SER A 224 -14.17 1.89 9.87
C SER A 224 -13.27 3.07 9.49
N VAL A 225 -13.87 4.26 9.36
CA VAL A 225 -13.12 5.48 9.14
C VAL A 225 -13.12 6.27 10.45
N PRO A 226 -11.96 6.56 11.06
CA PRO A 226 -11.87 7.09 12.43
C PRO A 226 -12.67 8.38 12.69
N TYR A 227 -12.77 9.25 11.68
CA TYR A 227 -13.46 10.54 11.76
C TYR A 227 -14.87 10.54 11.15
N MET A 228 -15.37 9.38 10.71
CA MET A 228 -16.71 9.22 10.12
C MET A 228 -17.48 8.07 10.78
N PRO A 229 -17.98 8.27 12.01
CA PRO A 229 -18.71 7.23 12.74
C PRO A 229 -19.86 6.65 11.91
N GLY A 230 -19.96 5.32 11.85
CA GLY A 230 -20.99 4.62 11.09
C GLY A 230 -20.70 4.40 9.61
N LEU A 231 -19.74 5.11 9.01
CA LEU A 231 -19.30 4.87 7.64
C LEU A 231 -18.14 3.87 7.58
N ARG A 232 -18.14 3.05 6.54
CA ARG A 232 -17.11 2.03 6.34
C ARG A 232 -16.62 2.06 4.89
N VAL A 233 -15.32 2.22 4.71
CA VAL A 233 -14.65 2.23 3.41
C VAL A 233 -14.34 0.81 2.95
N PRO A 234 -14.62 0.46 1.69
CA PRO A 234 -14.22 -0.82 1.14
C PRO A 234 -12.71 -0.91 0.93
N TYR A 235 -12.14 -2.06 1.29
CA TYR A 235 -10.77 -2.42 0.98
C TYR A 235 -10.68 -3.91 0.61
N TYR A 236 -9.61 -4.29 -0.06
CA TYR A 236 -9.37 -5.67 -0.43
C TYR A 236 -7.99 -6.13 0.03
N ILE A 237 -7.84 -7.44 0.16
CA ILE A 237 -6.56 -8.13 0.26
C ILE A 237 -6.48 -9.08 -0.93
N PHE A 238 -5.39 -9.00 -1.67
CA PHE A 238 -5.07 -9.89 -2.77
C PHE A 238 -3.68 -10.49 -2.56
N ILE A 239 -3.58 -11.80 -2.57
CA ILE A 239 -2.31 -12.51 -2.66
C ILE A 239 -2.39 -13.38 -3.91
N GLY A 240 -1.41 -13.23 -4.80
CA GLY A 240 -1.37 -13.96 -6.06
C GLY A 240 0.05 -14.43 -6.39
N ARG A 241 0.14 -15.50 -7.18
CA ARG A 241 1.39 -16.10 -7.62
C ARG A 241 1.64 -15.79 -9.10
N LYS A 242 2.86 -15.40 -9.44
CA LYS A 242 3.32 -15.37 -10.81
C LYS A 242 3.51 -16.80 -11.30
N LEU A 243 2.80 -17.17 -12.36
CA LEU A 243 3.00 -18.48 -13.00
C LEU A 243 4.39 -18.54 -13.65
N ALA A 244 4.97 -19.74 -13.68
CA ALA A 244 6.24 -20.02 -14.30
C ALA A 244 6.19 -19.83 -15.82
#